data_c70964a0c643aef307e402477416913b
#
_entry.id   c70964a0c643aef307e402477416913b
#
_cell.length_a   1.000
_cell.length_b   1.000
_cell.length_c   1.000
_cell.angle_alpha   90.00
_cell.angle_beta   90.00
_cell.angle_gamma   90.00
#
_symmetry.space_group_name_H-M   'P 1'
#
loop_
_entity.id
_entity.type
_entity.pdbx_description
1 polymer ?
#
loop_
_entity_poly.entity_id
_entity_poly.type
_entity_poly.pdbx_seq_one_letter_code
_entity_poly.pdbx_strand_id
1 'polypeptide(L)'
;MNLQKINDEVFIAQDAIVKIGGGELAFLKDQARTNLRKRARICAHKSNDDALHEMLIAISAQSYIHPHKHLGKSESFHIVDGVVDVVVFDDRGEITEIIELGDARSGRNFFYRLSESAFHTLLIRTDFLVVHEVTNGPFLRDKTVLADFAPAEAQTVEAAEYIRQVAARAAAFMKHGN
;
A
#
# COMPACT_ATOMS: atom_id res chain seq x y z
N MET A 1 13.16 -15.42 12.14
CA MET A 1 13.34 -13.97 12.31
C MET A 1 12.81 -13.53 13.67
N ASN A 2 13.56 -12.71 14.39
CA ASN A 2 13.11 -12.14 15.65
C ASN A 2 12.30 -10.86 15.37
N LEU A 3 10.98 -10.90 15.69
CA LEU A 3 10.06 -9.81 15.44
C LEU A 3 9.56 -9.20 16.76
N GLN A 4 9.72 -7.89 16.89
CA GLN A 4 9.05 -7.11 17.92
C GLN A 4 7.68 -6.69 17.42
N LYS A 5 6.62 -7.17 18.06
CA LYS A 5 5.26 -6.71 17.78
C LYS A 5 5.03 -5.34 18.41
N ILE A 6 4.69 -4.35 17.60
CA ILE A 6 4.31 -3.01 18.04
C ILE A 6 2.80 -2.92 18.25
N ASN A 7 2.03 -3.47 17.31
CA ASN A 7 0.57 -3.62 17.37
C ASN A 7 0.13 -4.76 16.43
N ASP A 8 -1.17 -4.92 16.17
CA ASP A 8 -1.69 -6.00 15.33
C ASP A 8 -1.34 -5.86 13.84
N GLU A 9 -0.80 -4.72 13.42
CA GLU A 9 -0.44 -4.45 12.02
C GLU A 9 1.07 -4.28 11.80
N VAL A 10 1.85 -3.97 12.85
CA VAL A 10 3.24 -3.53 12.71
C VAL A 10 4.18 -4.40 13.53
N PHE A 11 5.14 -4.98 12.84
CA PHE A 11 6.23 -5.79 13.38
C PHE A 11 7.57 -5.20 12.94
N ILE A 12 8.54 -5.10 13.86
CA ILE A 12 9.90 -4.61 13.56
C ILE A 12 10.87 -5.78 13.66
N ALA A 13 11.62 -6.03 12.59
CA ALA A 13 12.66 -7.04 12.58
C ALA A 13 13.84 -6.58 13.46
N GLN A 14 14.23 -7.41 14.45
CA GLN A 14 15.29 -7.09 15.42
C GLN A 14 16.67 -7.61 14.97
N ASP A 15 16.71 -8.52 14.01
CA ASP A 15 17.96 -9.09 13.52
C ASP A 15 18.83 -8.02 12.82
N ALA A 16 20.15 -8.13 12.95
CA ALA A 16 21.10 -7.25 12.23
C ALA A 16 21.07 -7.50 10.70
N ILE A 17 20.75 -8.74 10.29
CA ILE A 17 20.56 -9.12 8.89
C ILE A 17 19.11 -9.62 8.77
N VAL A 18 18.26 -8.83 8.13
CA VAL A 18 16.87 -9.18 7.88
C VAL A 18 16.78 -10.05 6.62
N LYS A 19 16.12 -11.21 6.74
CA LYS A 19 15.91 -12.14 5.64
C LYS A 19 14.44 -12.49 5.60
N ILE A 20 13.77 -12.19 4.48
CA ILE A 20 12.34 -12.42 4.31
C ILE A 20 12.13 -13.46 3.20
N GLY A 21 11.34 -14.47 3.49
CA GLY A 21 11.01 -15.56 2.58
C GLY A 21 9.54 -15.97 2.69
N GLY A 22 9.22 -17.14 2.16
CA GLY A 22 7.83 -17.63 2.11
C GLY A 22 7.15 -17.76 3.48
N GLY A 23 7.92 -18.06 4.54
CA GLY A 23 7.41 -18.14 5.90
C GLY A 23 6.91 -16.79 6.43
N GLU A 24 7.67 -15.74 6.22
CA GLU A 24 7.31 -14.37 6.62
C GLU A 24 6.14 -13.82 5.79
N LEU A 25 6.07 -14.19 4.50
CA LEU A 25 4.92 -13.84 3.66
C LEU A 25 3.62 -14.50 4.18
N ALA A 26 3.68 -15.80 4.50
CA ALA A 26 2.53 -16.52 5.06
C ALA A 26 2.10 -15.89 6.40
N PHE A 27 3.05 -15.62 7.30
CA PHE A 27 2.80 -14.93 8.56
C PHE A 27 2.09 -13.58 8.36
N LEU A 28 2.60 -12.72 7.46
CA LEU A 28 1.99 -11.41 7.20
C LEU A 28 0.57 -11.52 6.65
N LYS A 29 0.32 -12.46 5.72
CA LYS A 29 -1.03 -12.70 5.20
C LYS A 29 -1.99 -13.15 6.29
N ASP A 30 -1.54 -14.01 7.23
CA ASP A 30 -2.36 -14.46 8.34
C ASP A 30 -2.65 -13.32 9.34
N GLN A 31 -1.68 -12.47 9.64
CA GLN A 31 -1.91 -11.26 10.44
C GLN A 31 -2.91 -10.31 9.75
N ALA A 32 -2.76 -10.08 8.44
CA ALA A 32 -3.66 -9.24 7.66
C ALA A 32 -5.09 -9.79 7.58
N ARG A 33 -5.29 -11.12 7.59
CA ARG A 33 -6.65 -11.72 7.63
C ARG A 33 -7.40 -11.40 8.91
N THR A 34 -6.70 -11.36 10.02
CA THR A 34 -7.32 -11.35 11.37
C THR A 34 -7.48 -9.95 11.94
N ASN A 35 -6.61 -9.00 11.58
CA ASN A 35 -6.71 -7.65 12.12
C ASN A 35 -7.83 -6.80 11.46
N LEU A 36 -8.19 -5.71 12.12
CA LEU A 36 -9.31 -4.85 11.73
C LEU A 36 -9.10 -4.21 10.35
N ARG A 37 -7.91 -3.69 10.07
CA ARG A 37 -7.60 -2.95 8.83
C ARG A 37 -7.19 -3.86 7.68
N LYS A 38 -7.16 -5.19 7.89
CA LYS A 38 -6.86 -6.19 6.86
C LYS A 38 -5.50 -5.99 6.18
N ARG A 39 -4.52 -5.49 6.93
CA ARG A 39 -3.14 -5.29 6.46
C ARG A 39 -2.13 -5.47 7.58
N ALA A 40 -0.92 -5.95 7.26
CA ALA A 40 0.17 -6.11 8.23
C ALA A 40 1.51 -5.88 7.54
N ARG A 41 2.51 -5.40 8.31
CA ARG A 41 3.84 -5.11 7.79
C ARG A 41 4.96 -5.60 8.71
N ILE A 42 6.06 -6.00 8.11
CA ILE A 42 7.36 -6.14 8.76
C ILE A 42 8.22 -4.97 8.32
N CYS A 43 8.67 -4.16 9.28
CA CYS A 43 9.63 -3.10 9.06
C CYS A 43 11.05 -3.67 9.18
N ALA A 44 11.87 -3.49 8.15
CA ALA A 44 13.30 -3.83 8.18
C ALA A 44 14.13 -2.73 8.86
N HIS A 45 13.68 -1.47 8.76
CA HIS A 45 14.20 -0.34 9.56
C HIS A 45 13.84 -0.51 11.03
N LYS A 46 14.67 0.05 11.92
CA LYS A 46 14.57 -0.16 13.38
C LYS A 46 13.77 0.92 14.10
N SER A 47 13.74 2.12 13.53
CA SER A 47 13.15 3.31 14.14
C SER A 47 12.41 4.15 13.12
N ASN A 48 11.41 4.92 13.58
CA ASN A 48 10.76 5.95 12.79
C ASN A 48 11.72 7.09 12.37
N ASP A 49 12.87 7.20 13.05
CA ASP A 49 13.89 8.22 12.75
C ASP A 49 14.92 7.77 11.71
N ASP A 50 14.88 6.50 11.29
CA ASP A 50 15.77 6.00 10.23
C ASP A 50 15.57 6.82 8.94
N ALA A 51 16.67 7.12 8.25
CA ALA A 51 16.63 7.90 7.00
C ALA A 51 16.00 7.13 5.83
N LEU A 52 16.01 5.80 5.90
CA LEU A 52 15.40 4.90 4.91
C LEU A 52 14.42 3.96 5.60
N HIS A 53 13.19 3.96 5.14
CA HIS A 53 12.18 3.03 5.60
C HIS A 53 11.95 1.95 4.55
N GLU A 54 12.12 0.72 4.95
CA GLU A 54 11.86 -0.47 4.13
C GLU A 54 10.88 -1.37 4.86
N MET A 55 9.81 -1.76 4.17
CA MET A 55 8.74 -2.56 4.74
C MET A 55 8.29 -3.63 3.76
N LEU A 56 8.02 -4.83 4.28
CA LEU A 56 7.22 -5.80 3.55
C LEU A 56 5.79 -5.72 4.09
N ILE A 57 4.82 -5.47 3.22
CA ILE A 57 3.43 -5.24 3.60
C ILE A 57 2.53 -6.24 2.89
N ALA A 58 1.73 -7.00 3.64
CA ALA A 58 0.62 -7.76 3.09
C ALA A 58 -0.69 -6.99 3.29
N ILE A 59 -1.47 -6.86 2.23
CA ILE A 59 -2.74 -6.13 2.19
C ILE A 59 -3.79 -7.04 1.57
N SER A 60 -4.86 -7.32 2.28
CA SER A 60 -6.00 -8.06 1.75
C SER A 60 -6.82 -7.20 0.80
N ALA A 61 -7.47 -7.81 -0.21
CA ALA A 61 -8.44 -7.13 -1.07
C ALA A 61 -9.61 -6.50 -0.30
N GLN A 62 -9.83 -6.89 0.95
CA GLN A 62 -10.85 -6.31 1.83
C GLN A 62 -10.37 -5.04 2.55
N SER A 63 -9.08 -4.68 2.46
CA SER A 63 -8.53 -3.48 3.07
C SER A 63 -8.94 -2.25 2.27
N TYR A 64 -9.42 -1.23 2.96
CA TYR A 64 -9.60 0.09 2.37
C TYR A 64 -8.33 0.90 2.58
N ILE A 65 -7.70 1.34 1.50
CA ILE A 65 -6.59 2.28 1.55
C ILE A 65 -7.15 3.66 1.23
N HIS A 66 -7.35 4.48 2.26
CA HIS A 66 -7.82 5.85 2.09
C HIS A 66 -6.89 6.57 1.09
N PRO A 67 -7.39 7.20 0.02
CA PRO A 67 -6.56 7.99 -0.87
C PRO A 67 -5.76 9.02 -0.10
N HIS A 68 -4.44 9.00 -0.29
CA HIS A 68 -3.52 9.87 0.46
C HIS A 68 -2.33 10.26 -0.41
N LYS A 69 -1.62 11.32 0.04
CA LYS A 69 -0.36 11.75 -0.56
C LYS A 69 0.68 12.01 0.51
N HIS A 70 1.95 11.88 0.14
CA HIS A 70 3.08 12.12 1.02
C HIS A 70 3.80 13.41 0.62
N LEU A 71 3.88 14.38 1.54
CA LEU A 71 4.54 15.66 1.30
C LEU A 71 6.05 15.53 1.45
N GLY A 72 6.79 15.86 0.38
CA GLY A 72 8.25 15.87 0.38
C GLY A 72 8.90 14.48 0.53
N LYS A 73 8.15 13.42 0.20
CA LYS A 73 8.64 12.04 0.21
C LYS A 73 8.46 11.40 -1.15
N SER A 74 9.31 10.45 -1.45
CA SER A 74 9.08 9.49 -2.53
C SER A 74 8.74 8.12 -1.95
N GLU A 75 7.94 7.36 -2.68
CA GLU A 75 7.55 6.01 -2.36
C GLU A 75 7.82 5.11 -3.55
N SER A 76 8.31 3.92 -3.29
CA SER A 76 8.49 2.89 -4.32
C SER A 76 7.85 1.60 -3.86
N PHE A 77 7.12 0.93 -4.76
CA PHE A 77 6.65 -0.44 -4.56
C PHE A 77 7.34 -1.38 -5.50
N HIS A 78 7.81 -2.49 -4.96
CA HIS A 78 8.15 -3.68 -5.70
C HIS A 78 7.12 -4.77 -5.33
N ILE A 79 6.38 -5.26 -6.32
CA ILE A 79 5.35 -6.27 -6.09
C ILE A 79 6.00 -7.63 -5.91
N VAL A 80 5.83 -8.20 -4.72
CA VAL A 80 6.37 -9.52 -4.36
C VAL A 80 5.37 -10.62 -4.69
N ASP A 81 4.07 -10.36 -4.47
CA ASP A 81 3.00 -11.31 -4.75
C ASP A 81 1.67 -10.59 -4.96
N GLY A 82 0.89 -11.05 -5.95
CA GLY A 82 -0.42 -10.50 -6.26
C GLY A 82 -0.41 -9.45 -7.36
N VAL A 83 -1.60 -8.87 -7.57
CA VAL A 83 -1.90 -7.91 -8.65
C VAL A 83 -2.67 -6.73 -8.07
N VAL A 84 -2.30 -5.52 -8.49
CA VAL A 84 -2.90 -4.26 -8.02
C VAL A 84 -2.92 -3.21 -9.13
N ASP A 85 -3.92 -2.34 -9.13
CA ASP A 85 -3.87 -1.10 -9.87
C ASP A 85 -3.70 0.05 -8.85
N VAL A 86 -2.63 0.83 -9.00
CA VAL A 86 -2.46 2.08 -8.25
C VAL A 86 -3.22 3.16 -9.01
N VAL A 87 -4.23 3.73 -8.36
CA VAL A 87 -5.04 4.81 -8.94
C VAL A 87 -4.54 6.13 -8.39
N VAL A 88 -4.11 7.01 -9.30
CA VAL A 88 -3.60 8.35 -8.99
C VAL A 88 -4.69 9.38 -9.29
N PHE A 89 -4.82 10.36 -8.40
CA PHE A 89 -5.84 11.41 -8.49
C PHE A 89 -5.21 12.81 -8.44
N ASP A 90 -5.91 13.76 -9.04
CA ASP A 90 -5.68 15.17 -8.78
C ASP A 90 -6.26 15.61 -7.42
N ASP A 91 -6.10 16.88 -7.05
CA ASP A 91 -6.59 17.43 -5.77
C ASP A 91 -8.14 17.51 -5.71
N ARG A 92 -8.85 17.27 -6.81
CA ARG A 92 -10.32 17.22 -6.89
C ARG A 92 -10.88 15.80 -6.83
N GLY A 93 -9.99 14.78 -6.83
CA GLY A 93 -10.36 13.38 -6.85
C GLY A 93 -10.67 12.83 -8.25
N GLU A 94 -10.25 13.53 -9.33
CA GLU A 94 -10.32 13.00 -10.68
C GLU A 94 -9.11 12.10 -10.95
N ILE A 95 -9.35 10.96 -11.62
CA ILE A 95 -8.29 10.00 -11.96
C ILE A 95 -7.41 10.61 -13.05
N THR A 96 -6.12 10.69 -12.77
CA THR A 96 -5.11 11.20 -13.71
C THR A 96 -4.24 10.09 -14.30
N GLU A 97 -4.05 8.98 -13.55
CA GLU A 97 -3.25 7.86 -14.01
C GLU A 97 -3.69 6.55 -13.33
N ILE A 98 -3.50 5.44 -14.00
CA ILE A 98 -3.65 4.10 -13.45
C ILE A 98 -2.40 3.31 -13.78
N ILE A 99 -1.73 2.81 -12.74
CA ILE A 99 -0.50 2.03 -12.88
C ILE A 99 -0.83 0.58 -12.57
N GLU A 100 -0.86 -0.25 -13.62
CA GLU A 100 -1.12 -1.68 -13.51
C GLU A 100 0.14 -2.42 -13.06
N LEU A 101 0.09 -3.00 -11.86
CA LEU A 101 1.22 -3.70 -11.24
C LEU A 101 0.88 -5.17 -10.93
N GLY A 102 1.90 -6.00 -10.93
CA GLY A 102 1.81 -7.39 -10.52
C GLY A 102 3.18 -7.99 -10.26
N ASP A 103 3.26 -9.20 -9.74
CA ASP A 103 4.54 -9.89 -9.57
C ASP A 103 5.24 -10.11 -10.93
N ALA A 104 6.53 -10.46 -10.91
CA ALA A 104 7.34 -10.58 -12.13
C ALA A 104 6.81 -11.63 -13.14
N ARG A 105 5.88 -12.51 -12.74
CA ARG A 105 5.26 -13.54 -13.61
C ARG A 105 3.95 -13.07 -14.23
N SER A 106 3.39 -11.97 -13.73
CA SER A 106 2.07 -11.46 -14.16
C SER A 106 2.06 -10.85 -15.56
N GLY A 107 3.23 -10.51 -16.11
CA GLY A 107 3.36 -9.76 -17.37
C GLY A 107 3.08 -8.25 -17.21
N ARG A 108 2.77 -7.77 -16.00
CA ARG A 108 2.56 -6.35 -15.67
C ARG A 108 3.87 -5.72 -15.19
N ASN A 109 3.88 -4.39 -14.98
CA ASN A 109 4.97 -3.75 -14.27
C ASN A 109 5.06 -4.32 -12.85
N PHE A 110 6.25 -4.65 -12.37
CA PHE A 110 6.44 -5.16 -11.00
C PHE A 110 7.00 -4.12 -10.04
N PHE A 111 7.33 -2.94 -10.56
CA PHE A 111 7.91 -1.84 -9.79
C PHE A 111 7.37 -0.51 -10.28
N TYR A 112 7.10 0.40 -9.33
CA TYR A 112 6.90 1.81 -9.62
C TYR A 112 7.56 2.68 -8.54
N ARG A 113 7.80 3.93 -8.88
CA ARG A 113 8.24 4.96 -7.95
C ARG A 113 7.42 6.22 -8.16
N LEU A 114 6.79 6.68 -7.10
CA LEU A 114 6.13 7.97 -7.02
C LEU A 114 7.09 8.96 -6.36
N SER A 115 7.60 9.92 -7.11
CA SER A 115 8.58 10.92 -6.64
C SER A 115 7.95 12.26 -6.27
N GLU A 116 6.69 12.45 -6.63
CA GLU A 116 5.91 13.67 -6.39
C GLU A 116 4.73 13.39 -5.47
N SER A 117 4.24 14.44 -4.81
CA SER A 117 3.08 14.33 -3.92
C SER A 117 1.80 14.27 -4.75
N ALA A 118 1.31 13.07 -5.04
CA ALA A 118 0.02 12.85 -5.71
C ALA A 118 -0.89 11.97 -4.84
N PHE A 119 -2.19 12.28 -4.81
CA PHE A 119 -3.15 11.39 -4.14
C PHE A 119 -3.22 10.06 -4.85
N HIS A 120 -3.15 8.98 -4.11
CA HIS A 120 -3.24 7.63 -4.66
C HIS A 120 -3.94 6.67 -3.72
N THR A 121 -4.49 5.60 -4.28
CA THR A 121 -5.07 4.44 -3.58
C THR A 121 -4.78 3.15 -4.35
N LEU A 122 -5.10 2.02 -3.74
CA LEU A 122 -4.85 0.70 -4.29
C LEU A 122 -6.16 -0.03 -4.59
N LEU A 123 -6.31 -0.54 -5.81
CA LEU A 123 -7.34 -1.51 -6.18
C LEU A 123 -6.68 -2.89 -6.30
N ILE A 124 -6.75 -3.67 -5.24
CA ILE A 124 -6.15 -5.01 -5.17
C ILE A 124 -7.00 -5.98 -5.97
N ARG A 125 -6.38 -6.72 -6.91
CA ARG A 125 -7.06 -7.62 -7.87
C ARG A 125 -6.95 -9.10 -7.51
N THR A 126 -6.15 -9.43 -6.50
CA THR A 126 -5.97 -10.77 -5.93
C THR A 126 -6.43 -10.78 -4.48
N ASP A 127 -6.58 -11.94 -3.83
CA ASP A 127 -7.00 -12.03 -2.42
C ASP A 127 -6.06 -11.24 -1.48
N PHE A 128 -4.77 -11.25 -1.81
CA PHE A 128 -3.73 -10.49 -1.14
C PHE A 128 -2.80 -9.85 -2.16
N LEU A 129 -2.32 -8.69 -1.79
CA LEU A 129 -1.16 -8.02 -2.36
C LEU A 129 -0.02 -8.09 -1.34
N VAL A 130 1.18 -8.43 -1.77
CA VAL A 130 2.40 -8.28 -0.97
C VAL A 130 3.37 -7.37 -1.71
N VAL A 131 3.75 -6.27 -1.06
CA VAL A 131 4.68 -5.29 -1.61
C VAL A 131 5.91 -5.13 -0.71
N HIS A 132 7.06 -4.91 -1.33
CA HIS A 132 8.20 -4.28 -0.69
C HIS A 132 8.10 -2.79 -0.94
N GLU A 133 7.78 -2.04 0.12
CA GLU A 133 7.69 -0.58 0.09
C GLU A 133 8.99 0.02 0.60
N VAL A 134 9.51 0.99 -0.16
CA VAL A 134 10.66 1.80 0.24
C VAL A 134 10.26 3.27 0.19
N THR A 135 10.48 3.98 1.29
CA THR A 135 10.24 5.42 1.37
C THR A 135 11.33 6.09 2.20
N ASN A 136 11.58 7.36 1.95
CA ASN A 136 12.52 8.11 2.77
C ASN A 136 11.92 8.45 4.14
N GLY A 137 12.73 8.28 5.19
CA GLY A 137 12.43 8.75 6.55
C GLY A 137 12.90 10.19 6.80
N PRO A 138 12.71 10.67 8.00
CA PRO A 138 11.98 10.04 9.12
C PRO A 138 10.47 9.97 8.88
N PHE A 139 9.76 9.12 9.66
CA PHE A 139 8.30 9.09 9.62
C PHE A 139 7.72 10.30 10.35
N LEU A 140 7.10 11.19 9.60
CA LEU A 140 6.39 12.36 10.14
C LEU A 140 4.91 12.25 9.73
N ARG A 141 4.04 12.08 10.74
CA ARG A 141 2.59 11.83 10.52
C ARG A 141 1.92 12.99 9.77
N ASP A 142 2.30 14.22 10.02
CA ASP A 142 1.80 15.43 9.37
C ASP A 142 2.20 15.55 7.89
N LYS A 143 3.13 14.71 7.43
CA LYS A 143 3.53 14.62 6.02
C LYS A 143 2.65 13.68 5.20
N THR A 144 1.75 12.93 5.84
CA THR A 144 0.73 12.13 5.12
C THR A 144 -0.59 12.88 5.16
N VAL A 145 -1.05 13.32 4.00
CA VAL A 145 -2.31 14.05 3.82
C VAL A 145 -3.36 13.07 3.29
N LEU A 146 -4.44 12.90 4.03
CA LEU A 146 -5.60 12.14 3.59
C LEU A 146 -6.48 13.00 2.68
N ALA A 147 -7.10 12.37 1.68
CA ALA A 147 -7.95 13.05 0.72
C ALA A 147 -9.32 13.40 1.32
N ASP A 148 -9.70 14.67 1.30
CA ASP A 148 -11.02 15.13 1.78
C ASP A 148 -12.18 14.67 0.87
N PHE A 149 -11.88 14.31 -0.38
CA PHE A 149 -12.87 13.78 -1.34
C PHE A 149 -13.22 12.30 -1.14
N ALA A 150 -12.62 11.63 -0.16
CA ALA A 150 -12.82 10.21 0.13
C ALA A 150 -13.27 10.00 1.57
N PRO A 151 -14.12 9.00 1.85
CA PRO A 151 -14.59 8.71 3.20
C PRO A 151 -13.45 8.22 4.09
N ALA A 152 -13.49 8.56 5.39
CA ALA A 152 -12.53 8.08 6.36
C ALA A 152 -12.63 6.56 6.55
N GLU A 153 -11.53 5.90 6.93
CA GLU A 153 -11.50 4.44 7.18
C GLU A 153 -12.55 3.97 8.20
N ALA A 154 -12.90 4.82 9.16
CA ALA A 154 -13.94 4.50 10.16
C ALA A 154 -15.36 4.44 9.57
N GLN A 155 -15.60 5.03 8.41
CA GLN A 155 -16.87 5.03 7.67
C GLN A 155 -16.91 3.80 6.74
N THR A 156 -17.02 2.61 7.32
CA THR A 156 -16.79 1.34 6.61
C THR A 156 -17.75 1.09 5.44
N VAL A 157 -19.01 1.53 5.55
CA VAL A 157 -20.02 1.37 4.49
C VAL A 157 -19.72 2.31 3.33
N GLU A 158 -19.48 3.57 3.64
CA GLU A 158 -19.14 4.62 2.67
C GLU A 158 -17.79 4.32 1.99
N ALA A 159 -16.81 3.82 2.73
CA ALA A 159 -15.50 3.42 2.20
C ALA A 159 -15.64 2.24 1.21
N ALA A 160 -16.47 1.24 1.53
CA ALA A 160 -16.73 0.12 0.63
C ALA A 160 -17.46 0.55 -0.65
N GLU A 161 -18.41 1.50 -0.55
CA GLU A 161 -19.09 2.06 -1.72
C GLU A 161 -18.15 2.90 -2.56
N TYR A 162 -17.36 3.77 -1.93
CA TYR A 162 -16.39 4.63 -2.59
C TYR A 162 -15.37 3.82 -3.40
N ILE A 163 -14.79 2.77 -2.83
CA ILE A 163 -13.79 1.96 -3.55
C ILE A 163 -14.40 1.21 -4.74
N ARG A 164 -15.69 0.81 -4.68
CA ARG A 164 -16.42 0.26 -5.83
C ARG A 164 -16.59 1.30 -6.95
N GLN A 165 -16.91 2.55 -6.58
CA GLN A 165 -17.02 3.66 -7.54
C GLN A 165 -15.67 3.97 -8.18
N VAL A 166 -14.59 4.00 -7.38
CA VAL A 166 -13.22 4.16 -7.91
C VAL A 166 -12.90 3.03 -8.89
N ALA A 167 -13.23 1.78 -8.58
CA ALA A 167 -12.99 0.66 -9.48
C ALA A 167 -13.76 0.79 -10.81
N ALA A 168 -15.02 1.25 -10.78
CA ALA A 168 -15.81 1.49 -11.98
C ALA A 168 -15.22 2.66 -12.82
N ARG A 169 -14.84 3.77 -12.17
CA ARG A 169 -14.18 4.92 -12.83
C ARG A 169 -12.84 4.52 -13.44
N ALA A 170 -12.03 3.72 -12.74
CA ALA A 170 -10.77 3.20 -13.23
C ALA A 170 -10.96 2.34 -14.49
N ALA A 171 -11.97 1.44 -14.49
CA ALA A 171 -12.29 0.62 -15.66
C ALA A 171 -12.74 1.47 -16.86
N ALA A 172 -13.47 2.57 -16.64
CA ALA A 172 -13.86 3.50 -17.69
C ALA A 172 -12.65 4.30 -18.23
N PHE A 173 -11.79 4.78 -17.33
CA PHE A 173 -10.56 5.51 -17.67
C PHE A 173 -9.65 4.69 -18.60
N MET A 174 -9.41 3.41 -18.26
CA MET A 174 -8.58 2.50 -19.08
C MET A 174 -9.16 2.21 -20.47
N LYS A 175 -10.50 2.26 -20.62
CA LYS A 175 -11.15 2.04 -21.94
C LYS A 175 -11.03 3.24 -22.88
N HIS A 176 -10.86 4.44 -22.34
CA HIS A 176 -10.83 5.68 -23.12
C HIS A 176 -9.41 6.22 -23.34
N GLY A 177 -8.42 5.66 -22.66
CA GLY A 177 -7.01 6.03 -22.76
C GLY A 177 -6.18 5.19 -23.75
N ASN A 178 -6.80 4.26 -24.49
CA ASN A 178 -6.18 3.47 -25.58
C ASN A 178 -6.60 3.98 -26.94
#